data_abed88745fe3f71b7e572eebd5c8c817
#
_entry.id   abed88745fe3f71b7e572eebd5c8c817
#
_cell.length_a   1.000
_cell.length_b   1.000
_cell.length_c   1.000
_cell.angle_alpha   90.00
_cell.angle_beta   90.00
_cell.angle_gamma   90.00
#
_symmetry.space_group_name_H-M   'P 1'
#
loop_
_entity.id
_entity.type
_entity.pdbx_description
1 polymer ?
#
loop_
_entity_poly.entity_id
_entity_poly.type
_entity_poly.pdbx_seq_one_letter_code
_entity_poly.pdbx_strand_id
1 'polypeptide(L)' 'QTGRVQQYLAIAVACTVVAALIILSYLAKVQAGSG' A
#
# COMPACT_ATOMS: atom_id res chain seq x y z
N GLN A 1 -7.19 -24.36 9.07
CA GLN A 1 -6.25 -23.53 9.79
C GLN A 1 -5.43 -22.67 8.86
N THR A 2 -5.09 -23.22 7.72
CA THR A 2 -4.31 -22.45 6.75
C THR A 2 -5.14 -21.33 6.15
N GLY A 3 -6.44 -21.52 6.09
CA GLY A 3 -7.30 -20.49 5.53
C GLY A 3 -7.22 -19.19 6.30
N ARG A 4 -7.12 -19.28 7.60
CA ARG A 4 -7.05 -18.09 8.44
C ARG A 4 -5.76 -17.35 8.22
N VAL A 5 -4.66 -18.08 8.22
CA VAL A 5 -3.34 -17.47 8.04
C VAL A 5 -3.26 -16.81 6.67
N GLN A 6 -3.78 -17.49 5.67
CA GLN A 6 -3.75 -16.96 4.32
C GLN A 6 -4.57 -15.68 4.21
N GLN A 7 -5.72 -15.67 4.85
CA GLN A 7 -6.57 -14.48 4.81
C GLN A 7 -5.88 -13.30 5.49
N TYR A 8 -5.23 -13.59 6.60
CA TYR A 8 -4.53 -12.55 7.34
C TYR A 8 -3.38 -11.97 6.51
N LEU A 9 -2.65 -12.86 5.87
CA LEU A 9 -1.54 -12.44 5.03
C LEU A 9 -2.03 -11.59 3.85
N ALA A 10 -3.13 -12.00 3.24
CA ALA A 10 -3.67 -11.27 2.11
C ALA A 10 -4.05 -9.86 2.51
N ILE A 11 -4.68 -9.71 3.66
CA ILE A 11 -5.07 -8.39 4.14
C ILE A 11 -3.84 -7.54 4.42
N ALA A 12 -2.84 -8.13 5.06
CA ALA A 12 -1.62 -7.39 5.38
C ALA A 12 -0.92 -6.91 4.11
N VAL A 13 -0.83 -7.79 3.12
CA VAL A 13 -0.20 -7.43 1.86
C VAL A 13 -1.00 -6.33 1.15
N ALA A 14 -2.31 -6.48 1.15
CA ALA A 14 -3.16 -5.48 0.49
C ALA A 14 -3.00 -4.12 1.16
N CYS A 15 -3.00 -4.09 2.47
CA CYS A 15 -2.82 -2.84 3.19
C CYS A 15 -1.47 -2.20 2.88
N THR A 16 -0.43 -3.03 2.85
CA THR A 16 0.91 -2.53 2.57
C THR A 16 0.98 -1.94 1.16
N VAL A 17 0.40 -2.64 0.19
CA VAL A 17 0.40 -2.17 -1.19
C VAL A 17 -0.36 -0.87 -1.32
N VAL A 18 -1.53 -0.80 -0.69
CA VAL A 18 -2.34 0.41 -0.76
C VAL A 18 -1.59 1.59 -0.14
N ALA A 19 -0.98 1.36 1.02
CA ALA A 19 -0.23 2.41 1.68
C ALA A 19 0.93 2.89 0.81
N ALA A 20 1.65 1.94 0.21
CA ALA A 20 2.76 2.28 -0.66
C ALA A 20 2.30 3.11 -1.85
N LEU A 21 1.17 2.74 -2.42
CA LEU A 21 0.63 3.47 -3.56
C LEU A 21 0.24 4.88 -3.17
N ILE A 22 -0.36 5.04 -2.00
CA ILE A 22 -0.77 6.36 -1.53
C ILE A 22 0.46 7.24 -1.32
N ILE A 23 1.47 6.69 -0.67
CA ILE A 23 2.69 7.45 -0.40
C ILE A 23 3.36 7.85 -1.71
N LEU A 24 3.46 6.91 -2.63
CA LEU A 24 4.09 7.16 -3.91
C LEU A 24 3.33 8.25 -4.67
N SER A 25 2.01 8.17 -4.66
CA SER A 25 1.18 9.15 -5.34
C SER A 25 1.37 10.53 -4.72
N TYR A 26 1.43 10.58 -3.40
CA TYR A 26 1.62 11.84 -2.68
C TYR A 26 2.96 12.47 -3.03
N LEU A 27 4.01 11.65 -2.99
CA LEU A 27 5.35 12.15 -3.29
C LEU A 27 5.43 12.66 -4.72
N ALA A 28 4.86 11.91 -5.64
CA ALA A 28 4.89 12.31 -7.05
C ALA A 28 4.18 13.63 -7.24
N LYS A 29 3.08 13.82 -6.55
CA LYS A 29 2.33 15.07 -6.67
C LYS A 29 3.09 16.24 -6.08
N VAL A 30 3.71 16.02 -4.94
CA VAL A 30 4.47 17.07 -4.27
C VAL A 30 5.66 17.48 -5.14
N GLN A 31 6.35 16.50 -5.70
CA GLN A 31 7.50 16.79 -6.54
C GLN A 31 7.08 17.52 -7.82
N ALA A 32 6.00 17.08 -8.40
CA ALA A 32 5.52 17.71 -9.63
C ALA A 32 5.08 19.15 -9.35
N GLY A 33 4.41 19.35 -8.23
CA GLY A 33 3.95 20.68 -7.86
C GLY A 33 5.07 21.59 -7.43
N SER A 34 6.12 20.99 -6.87
CA SER A 34 7.25 21.79 -6.38
C SER A 34 8.09 22.32 -7.53
N GLY A 35 8.21 21.49 -8.56
CA GLY A 35 8.98 21.88 -9.73
C GLY A 35 8.34 22.99 -10.48
#